data_9b0d146c18f9766be25d6e8053370d91
#
_entry.id   9b0d146c18f9766be25d6e8053370d91
#
_cell.length_a   1.000
_cell.length_b   1.000
_cell.length_c   1.000
_cell.angle_alpha   90.00
_cell.angle_beta   90.00
_cell.angle_gamma   90.00
#
_symmetry.space_group_name_H-M   'P 1'
#
loop_
_entity.id
_entity.type
_entity.pdbx_description
1 polymer ?
#
loop_
_entity_poly.entity_id
_entity_poly.type
_entity_poly.pdbx_seq_one_letter_code
_entity_poly.pdbx_strand_id
1 'polypeptide(L)'
;MYLIIRCPGCRTFAYVDRYQKWKLCPICGHAYEVGKAPTYLDVEDHHEAEHIVRQMEKHLQATKKKDFTPEETEELRHHYTTHLRTKKHNSVH
;
A
#
# COMPACT_ATOMS: atom_id res chain seq x y z
N MET A 1 -5.48 8.68 -8.02
CA MET A 1 -5.26 7.28 -7.66
C MET A 1 -3.86 7.12 -7.07
N TYR A 2 -3.74 6.30 -6.04
CA TYR A 2 -2.48 6.11 -5.30
C TYR A 2 -2.07 4.66 -5.30
N LEU A 3 -0.76 4.42 -5.29
CA LEU A 3 -0.20 3.09 -5.22
C LEU A 3 0.38 2.86 -3.81
N ILE A 4 0.10 1.69 -3.25
CA ILE A 4 0.74 1.26 -2.01
C ILE A 4 1.99 0.48 -2.41
N ILE A 5 3.15 1.00 -2.06
CA ILE A 5 4.44 0.43 -2.43
C ILE A 5 5.30 0.22 -1.19
N ARG A 6 6.44 -0.39 -1.39
CA ARG A 6 7.38 -0.66 -0.32
C ARG A 6 8.78 -0.22 -0.73
N CYS A 7 9.49 0.45 0.17
CA CYS A 7 10.87 0.85 -0.10
C CYS A 7 11.75 -0.38 -0.28
N PRO A 8 12.46 -0.50 -1.41
CA PRO A 8 13.33 -1.66 -1.63
C PRO A 8 14.55 -1.69 -0.70
N GLY A 9 14.89 -0.55 -0.07
CA GLY A 9 16.01 -0.47 0.86
C GLY A 9 15.65 -0.91 2.28
N CYS A 10 14.72 -0.21 2.92
CA CYS A 10 14.35 -0.47 4.32
C CYS A 10 13.03 -1.20 4.50
N ARG A 11 12.31 -1.46 3.42
CA ARG A 11 11.05 -2.18 3.40
C ARG A 11 9.89 -1.50 4.14
N THR A 12 9.97 -0.19 4.30
CA THR A 12 8.86 0.58 4.87
C THR A 12 7.78 0.80 3.82
N PHE A 13 6.54 0.57 4.18
CA PHE A 13 5.41 0.83 3.29
C PHE A 13 5.20 2.31 3.11
N ALA A 14 4.76 2.69 1.91
CA ALA A 14 4.44 4.06 1.59
C ALA A 14 3.37 4.09 0.51
N TYR A 15 2.74 5.22 0.34
CA TYR A 15 1.85 5.43 -0.79
C TYR A 15 2.38 6.58 -1.65
N VAL A 16 2.14 6.49 -2.94
CA VAL A 16 2.58 7.51 -3.91
C VAL A 16 1.47 7.74 -4.91
N ASP A 17 1.50 8.90 -5.55
CA ASP A 17 0.62 9.17 -6.67
C ASP A 17 0.97 8.20 -7.81
N ARG A 18 -0.04 7.74 -8.53
CA ARG A 18 0.12 6.78 -9.63
C ARG A 18 1.13 7.24 -10.68
N TYR A 19 1.21 8.55 -10.90
CA TYR A 19 2.08 9.12 -11.93
C TYR A 19 3.45 9.54 -11.41
N GLN A 20 3.69 9.39 -10.13
CA GLN A 20 4.97 9.71 -9.54
C GLN A 20 6.04 8.72 -9.97
N LYS A 21 7.17 9.22 -10.44
CA LYS A 21 8.27 8.37 -10.94
C LYS A 21 9.27 8.00 -9.87
N TRP A 22 9.50 8.91 -8.92
CA TRP A 22 10.51 8.73 -7.87
C TRP A 22 9.91 8.98 -6.50
N LYS A 23 10.41 8.25 -5.53
CA LYS A 23 10.02 8.42 -4.13
C LYS A 23 11.26 8.46 -3.27
N LEU A 24 11.34 9.46 -2.40
CA LEU A 24 12.36 9.54 -1.36
C LEU A 24 11.80 8.92 -0.09
N CYS A 25 12.42 7.84 0.38
CA CYS A 25 12.00 7.18 1.61
C CYS A 25 12.34 8.07 2.82
N PRO A 26 11.36 8.49 3.62
CA PRO A 26 11.61 9.35 4.78
C PRO A 26 12.31 8.62 5.93
N ILE A 27 12.36 7.30 5.88
CA ILE A 27 12.96 6.50 6.95
C ILE A 27 14.44 6.24 6.71
N CYS A 28 14.80 5.73 5.53
CA CYS A 28 16.20 5.41 5.23
C CYS A 28 16.88 6.42 4.31
N GLY A 29 16.14 7.38 3.77
CA GLY A 29 16.70 8.40 2.88
C GLY A 29 17.03 7.93 1.48
N HIS A 30 16.67 6.70 1.14
CA HIS A 30 16.93 6.14 -0.19
C HIS A 30 15.90 6.65 -1.21
N ALA A 31 16.39 7.17 -2.33
CA ALA A 31 15.53 7.54 -3.46
C ALA A 31 15.40 6.34 -4.38
N TYR A 32 14.18 5.96 -4.71
CA TYR A 32 13.95 4.81 -5.57
C TYR A 32 12.89 5.10 -6.63
N GLU A 33 12.96 4.35 -7.70
CA GLU A 33 12.04 4.48 -8.81
C GLU A 33 10.75 3.71 -8.50
N VAL A 34 9.61 4.42 -8.55
CA VAL A 34 8.31 3.85 -8.19
C VAL A 34 7.96 2.63 -9.05
N GLY A 35 8.28 2.68 -10.34
CA GLY A 35 8.01 1.56 -11.26
C GLY A 35 8.77 0.28 -10.93
N LYS A 36 9.86 0.39 -10.18
CA LYS A 36 10.67 -0.77 -9.78
C LYS A 36 10.40 -1.24 -8.36
N ALA A 37 9.64 -0.46 -7.58
CA ALA A 37 9.28 -0.84 -6.22
C ALA A 37 8.15 -1.86 -6.23
N PRO A 38 8.11 -2.78 -5.25
CA PRO A 38 6.98 -3.70 -5.13
C PRO A 38 5.69 -2.95 -4.90
N THR A 39 4.69 -3.19 -5.74
CA THR A 39 3.37 -2.55 -5.64
C THR A 39 2.38 -3.57 -5.11
N TYR A 40 1.68 -3.21 -4.04
CA TYR A 40 0.73 -4.12 -3.38
C TYR A 40 -0.71 -3.82 -3.75
N LEU A 41 -1.10 -2.55 -3.77
CA LEU A 41 -2.49 -2.14 -3.96
C LEU A 41 -2.59 -0.83 -4.72
N ASP A 42 -3.73 -0.62 -5.38
CA ASP A 42 -4.15 0.65 -5.94
C ASP A 42 -5.33 1.15 -5.11
N VAL A 43 -5.33 2.43 -4.72
CA VAL A 43 -6.45 3.03 -4.00
C VAL A 43 -6.77 4.40 -4.59
N GLU A 44 -8.01 4.83 -4.47
CA GLU A 44 -8.46 6.08 -5.08
C GLU A 44 -8.14 7.31 -4.24
N ASP A 45 -8.20 7.18 -2.92
CA ASP A 45 -8.08 8.30 -1.99
C ASP A 45 -6.82 8.17 -1.14
N HIS A 46 -6.12 9.29 -0.93
CA HIS A 46 -4.89 9.30 -0.14
C HIS A 46 -5.15 8.98 1.34
N HIS A 47 -6.31 9.33 1.88
CA HIS A 47 -6.64 8.97 3.26
C HIS A 47 -6.78 7.45 3.42
N GLU A 48 -7.41 6.80 2.44
CA GLU A 48 -7.51 5.34 2.42
C GLU A 48 -6.14 4.70 2.28
N ALA A 49 -5.29 5.28 1.41
CA ALA A 49 -3.92 4.79 1.22
C ALA A 49 -3.14 4.84 2.52
N GLU A 50 -3.20 5.95 3.23
CA GLU A 50 -2.52 6.13 4.51
C GLU A 50 -3.02 5.12 5.55
N HIS A 51 -4.33 4.96 5.64
CA HIS A 51 -4.95 3.99 6.55
C HIS A 51 -4.48 2.57 6.27
N ILE A 52 -4.47 2.18 5.00
CA ILE A 52 -4.05 0.84 4.58
C ILE A 52 -2.58 0.60 4.90
N VAL A 53 -1.72 1.57 4.63
CA VAL A 53 -0.30 1.48 4.96
C VAL A 53 -0.11 1.20 6.45
N ARG A 54 -0.82 1.93 7.31
CA ARG A 54 -0.74 1.74 8.76
C ARG A 54 -1.23 0.35 9.17
N GLN A 55 -2.30 -0.12 8.57
CA GLN A 55 -2.85 -1.45 8.87
C GLN A 55 -1.88 -2.55 8.45
N MET A 56 -1.27 -2.42 7.29
CA MET A 56 -0.29 -3.40 6.81
C MET A 56 0.94 -3.46 7.72
N GLU A 57 1.44 -2.29 8.13
CA GLU A 57 2.58 -2.23 9.06
C GLU A 57 2.25 -2.90 10.39
N LYS A 58 1.09 -2.61 10.95
CA LYS A 58 0.64 -3.20 12.21
C LYS A 58 0.49 -4.72 12.10
N HIS A 59 -0.03 -5.19 10.98
CA HIS A 59 -0.23 -6.61 10.76
C HIS A 59 1.10 -7.36 10.75
N LEU A 60 2.10 -6.82 10.05
CA LEU A 60 3.42 -7.44 10.01
C LEU A 60 4.10 -7.44 11.38
N GLN A 61 3.95 -6.36 12.14
CA GLN A 61 4.49 -6.28 13.50
C GLN A 61 3.81 -7.30 14.42
N ALA A 62 2.50 -7.39 14.35
CA ALA A 62 1.72 -8.28 15.20
C ALA A 62 2.02 -9.75 14.91
N THR A 63 2.22 -10.10 13.65
CA THR A 63 2.52 -11.48 13.24
C THR A 63 4.01 -11.78 13.21
N LYS A 64 4.84 -10.78 13.46
CA LYS A 64 6.31 -10.88 13.41
C LYS A 64 6.84 -11.36 12.07
N LYS A 65 6.12 -11.04 11.00
CA LYS A 65 6.52 -11.37 9.63
C LYS A 65 7.32 -10.23 9.02
N LYS A 66 8.25 -10.58 8.16
CA LYS A 66 9.06 -9.58 7.43
C LYS A 66 8.34 -9.06 6.20
N ASP A 67 7.45 -9.85 5.61
CA ASP A 67 6.75 -9.49 4.39
C ASP A 67 5.49 -10.33 4.24
N PHE A 68 4.61 -9.89 3.34
CA PHE A 68 3.43 -10.64 2.95
C PHE A 68 3.80 -11.68 1.89
N THR A 69 3.24 -12.87 2.00
CA THR A 69 3.35 -13.88 0.96
C THR A 69 2.52 -13.46 -0.25
N PRO A 70 2.77 -14.01 -1.46
CA PRO A 70 1.92 -13.73 -2.61
C PRO A 70 0.44 -14.02 -2.35
N GLU A 71 0.14 -15.07 -1.61
CA GLU A 71 -1.24 -15.43 -1.25
C GLU A 71 -1.87 -14.38 -0.35
N GLU A 72 -1.14 -13.93 0.66
CA GLU A 72 -1.61 -12.88 1.57
C GLU A 72 -1.83 -11.56 0.82
N THR A 73 -0.96 -11.24 -0.13
CA THR A 73 -1.09 -10.04 -0.95
C THR A 73 -2.37 -10.09 -1.80
N GLU A 74 -2.68 -11.23 -2.37
CA GLU A 74 -3.92 -11.44 -3.13
C GLU A 74 -5.15 -11.27 -2.25
N GLU A 75 -5.12 -11.83 -1.05
CA GLU A 75 -6.20 -11.68 -0.08
C GLU A 75 -6.40 -10.22 0.31
N LEU A 76 -5.32 -9.50 0.53
CA LEU A 76 -5.37 -8.07 0.85
C LEU A 76 -6.01 -7.27 -0.27
N ARG A 77 -5.58 -7.52 -1.51
CA ARG A 77 -6.14 -6.85 -2.68
C ARG A 77 -7.64 -7.10 -2.78
N HIS A 78 -8.04 -8.34 -2.64
CA HIS A 78 -9.44 -8.72 -2.70
C HIS A 78 -10.24 -8.05 -1.58
N HIS A 79 -9.74 -8.08 -0.37
CA HIS A 79 -10.39 -7.50 0.81
C HIS A 79 -10.60 -6.00 0.64
N TYR A 80 -9.56 -5.26 0.30
CA TYR A 80 -9.66 -3.81 0.19
C TYR A 80 -10.46 -3.37 -1.03
N THR A 81 -10.33 -4.08 -2.14
CA THR A 81 -11.13 -3.81 -3.33
C THR A 81 -12.61 -3.98 -3.05
N THR A 82 -12.98 -5.08 -2.40
CA THR A 82 -14.36 -5.37 -2.02
C THR A 82 -14.89 -4.32 -1.04
N HIS A 83 -14.08 -3.96 -0.05
CA HIS A 83 -14.46 -2.94 0.93
C HIS A 83 -14.70 -1.58 0.27
N LEU A 84 -13.82 -1.17 -0.62
CA LEU A 84 -13.95 0.10 -1.33
C LEU A 84 -15.16 0.11 -2.25
N ARG A 85 -15.46 -0.98 -2.94
CA ARG A 85 -16.67 -1.12 -3.76
C ARG A 85 -17.92 -0.97 -2.93
N THR A 86 -17.99 -1.67 -1.81
CA THR A 86 -19.12 -1.61 -0.91
C THR A 86 -19.34 -0.20 -0.40
N LYS A 87 -18.27 0.48 -0.04
CA LYS A 87 -18.30 1.86 0.44
C LYS A 87 -18.81 2.80 -0.66
N LYS A 88 -18.33 2.66 -1.88
CA LYS A 88 -18.79 3.44 -3.03
C LYS A 88 -20.26 3.18 -3.33
N HIS A 89 -20.66 1.94 -3.34
CA HIS A 89 -22.04 1.54 -3.58
C HIS A 89 -22.96 2.19 -2.56
N ASN A 90 -22.59 2.16 -1.30
CA ASN A 90 -23.36 2.76 -0.22
C ASN A 90 -23.45 4.28 -0.35
N SER A 91 -22.41 4.93 -0.84
CA SER A 91 -22.42 6.38 -1.02
C SER A 91 -23.30 6.83 -2.18
N VAL A 92 -23.62 5.97 -3.11
CA VAL A 92 -24.51 6.24 -4.24
C VAL A 92 -25.98 6.21 -3.79
N HIS A 93 -26.27 5.43 -2.79
CA HIS A 93 -27.61 5.31 -2.25
C HIS A 93 -27.85 6.28 -1.10
#